data_7a27bee242577516ddf49985ae76ba7e
#
_entry.id   7a27bee242577516ddf49985ae76ba7e
#
_cell.length_a   1.000
_cell.length_b   1.000
_cell.length_c   1.000
_cell.angle_alpha   90.00
_cell.angle_beta   90.00
_cell.angle_gamma   90.00
#
_symmetry.space_group_name_H-M   'P 1'
#
loop_
_entity.id
_entity.type
_entity.pdbx_description
1 polymer ?
#
loop_
_entity_poly.entity_id
_entity_poly.type
_entity_poly.pdbx_seq_one_letter_code
_entity_poly.pdbx_strand_id
1 'polypeptide(L)'
;MAASRTPKYLAKILATLLARQPEELALVPDAEGFVKIKELLKALHEEEGFGYVNRSHLNEIVLSVPDAPIEIRENRIRAKERSQLPAPAPAADLPAVLFAAVRRRAHAFVLEHGLRAPAETGIVLVPQREAAEKIGRRIDPEPVIVTVQVEACRRRGVEFHRAGEALFLAEAIPPGCFSAAPPPKERPKPERGEAAAEPKPRPSEPAGSFTLDPADIAHAPGAGYIKRTAKGKKLDPKRFKRQLRGDLDWVV
;
A
#
# COMPACT_ATOMS: atom_id res chain seq x y z
N MET A 1 21.57 12.02 15.23
CA MET A 1 22.16 10.67 15.19
C MET A 1 21.37 9.86 14.18
N ALA A 2 22.00 9.33 13.13
CA ALA A 2 21.30 8.48 12.16
C ALA A 2 20.84 7.21 12.86
N ALA A 3 19.52 6.98 12.93
CA ALA A 3 18.95 5.77 13.47
C ALA A 3 19.56 4.56 12.74
N SER A 4 20.09 3.60 13.51
CA SER A 4 20.72 2.42 12.96
C SER A 4 19.73 1.64 12.07
N ARG A 5 19.96 1.61 10.77
CA ARG A 5 19.11 0.89 9.79
C ARG A 5 19.31 -0.63 9.81
N THR A 6 19.75 -1.18 10.93
CA THR A 6 20.00 -2.62 11.04
C THR A 6 18.68 -3.40 11.13
N PRO A 7 18.60 -4.61 10.54
CA PRO A 7 17.42 -5.46 10.62
C PRO A 7 16.96 -5.73 12.06
N LYS A 8 17.90 -5.91 13.00
CA LYS A 8 17.60 -6.11 14.43
C LYS A 8 16.91 -4.90 15.07
N TYR A 9 17.36 -3.68 14.74
CA TYR A 9 16.75 -2.45 15.26
C TYR A 9 15.32 -2.27 14.71
N LEU A 10 15.14 -2.46 13.41
CA LEU A 10 13.83 -2.40 12.77
C LEU A 10 12.89 -3.47 13.33
N ALA A 11 13.39 -4.69 13.55
CA ALA A 11 12.62 -5.78 14.16
C ALA A 11 12.07 -5.41 15.54
N LYS A 12 12.91 -4.79 16.39
CA LYS A 12 12.50 -4.34 17.73
C LYS A 12 11.42 -3.27 17.67
N ILE A 13 11.57 -2.27 16.81
CA ILE A 13 10.58 -1.21 16.66
C ILE A 13 9.25 -1.77 16.17
N LEU A 14 9.28 -2.58 15.10
CA LEU A 14 8.07 -3.19 14.55
C LEU A 14 7.37 -4.08 15.57
N ALA A 15 8.12 -4.84 16.34
CA ALA A 15 7.55 -5.68 17.39
C ALA A 15 6.85 -4.83 18.46
N THR A 16 7.48 -3.74 18.92
CA THR A 16 6.86 -2.84 19.91
C THR A 16 5.60 -2.18 19.37
N LEU A 17 5.64 -1.64 18.16
CA LEU A 17 4.49 -1.01 17.53
C LEU A 17 3.33 -1.99 17.33
N LEU A 18 3.60 -3.18 16.80
CA LEU A 18 2.56 -4.17 16.52
C LEU A 18 2.03 -4.88 17.78
N ALA A 19 2.82 -4.94 18.85
CA ALA A 19 2.43 -5.61 20.09
C ALA A 19 1.71 -4.71 21.10
N ARG A 20 1.99 -3.40 21.07
CA ARG A 20 1.57 -2.49 22.14
C ARG A 20 0.78 -1.30 21.65
N GLN A 21 1.18 -0.70 20.55
CA GLN A 21 0.71 0.63 20.13
C GLN A 21 0.41 0.68 18.62
N PRO A 22 -0.35 -0.28 18.06
CA PRO A 22 -0.70 -0.23 16.65
C PRO A 22 -1.53 1.01 16.30
N GLU A 23 -2.23 1.57 17.27
CA GLU A 23 -3.05 2.78 17.15
C GLU A 23 -2.24 4.05 16.90
N GLU A 24 -0.97 4.13 17.32
CA GLU A 24 -0.09 5.26 16.97
C GLU A 24 0.05 5.43 15.46
N LEU A 25 0.08 4.30 14.76
CA LEU A 25 0.08 4.26 13.31
C LEU A 25 -1.35 4.19 12.72
N ALA A 26 -2.38 4.34 13.54
CA ALA A 26 -3.77 4.14 13.17
C ALA A 26 -4.00 2.81 12.42
N LEU A 27 -3.37 1.75 12.92
CA LEU A 27 -3.54 0.39 12.45
C LEU A 27 -4.50 -0.36 13.38
N VAL A 28 -5.39 -1.13 12.77
CA VAL A 28 -6.32 -2.00 13.50
C VAL A 28 -5.93 -3.44 13.23
N PRO A 29 -5.37 -4.14 14.22
CA PRO A 29 -5.10 -5.57 14.12
C PRO A 29 -6.42 -6.36 14.04
N ASP A 30 -6.40 -7.47 13.33
CA ASP A 30 -7.50 -8.43 13.36
C ASP A 30 -7.51 -9.24 14.68
N ALA A 31 -8.48 -10.15 14.85
CA ALA A 31 -8.61 -10.98 16.05
C ALA A 31 -7.35 -11.82 16.36
N GLU A 32 -6.55 -12.12 15.35
CA GLU A 32 -5.27 -12.82 15.51
C GLU A 32 -4.08 -11.88 15.70
N GLY A 33 -4.29 -10.56 15.71
CA GLY A 33 -3.27 -9.54 15.85
C GLY A 33 -2.53 -9.20 14.55
N PHE A 34 -3.01 -9.68 13.39
CA PHE A 34 -2.40 -9.37 12.11
C PHE A 34 -2.87 -8.02 11.56
N VAL A 35 -1.94 -7.33 10.89
CA VAL A 35 -2.14 -6.12 10.13
C VAL A 35 -1.71 -6.35 8.69
N LYS A 36 -2.38 -5.73 7.72
CA LYS A 36 -1.95 -5.81 6.31
C LYS A 36 -0.62 -5.10 6.11
N ILE A 37 0.35 -5.80 5.51
CA ILE A 37 1.69 -5.25 5.24
C ILE A 37 1.60 -3.94 4.43
N LYS A 38 0.68 -3.84 3.48
CA LYS A 38 0.49 -2.63 2.68
C LYS A 38 0.08 -1.43 3.53
N GLU A 39 -0.76 -1.62 4.53
CA GLU A 39 -1.21 -0.56 5.44
C GLU A 39 -0.08 -0.15 6.39
N LEU A 40 0.63 -1.12 6.95
CA LEU A 40 1.82 -0.88 7.77
C LEU A 40 2.89 -0.08 7.02
N LEU A 41 3.25 -0.49 5.80
CA LEU A 41 4.26 0.21 5.02
C LEU A 41 3.85 1.65 4.69
N LYS A 42 2.59 1.90 4.35
CA LYS A 42 2.09 3.25 4.14
C LYS A 42 2.16 4.09 5.41
N ALA A 43 1.78 3.51 6.55
CA ALA A 43 1.86 4.17 7.84
C ALA A 43 3.31 4.51 8.22
N LEU A 44 4.23 3.58 8.04
CA LEU A 44 5.65 3.79 8.30
C LEU A 44 6.26 4.87 7.38
N HIS A 45 5.84 4.96 6.12
CA HIS A 45 6.35 5.98 5.20
C HIS A 45 5.93 7.40 5.58
N GLU A 46 4.89 7.55 6.38
CA GLU A 46 4.45 8.85 6.92
C GLU A 46 5.26 9.28 8.15
N GLU A 47 5.96 8.34 8.79
CA GLU A 47 6.78 8.60 9.96
C GLU A 47 8.23 8.94 9.58
N GLU A 48 8.81 9.92 10.27
CA GLU A 48 10.18 10.33 10.01
C GLU A 48 11.17 9.19 10.26
N GLY A 49 12.07 9.00 9.32
CA GLY A 49 13.11 7.98 9.41
C GLY A 49 12.73 6.59 8.92
N PHE A 50 11.45 6.32 8.60
CA PHE A 50 11.00 5.01 8.13
C PHE A 50 10.62 4.95 6.64
N GLY A 51 10.72 6.05 5.90
CA GLY A 51 10.39 6.10 4.47
C GLY A 51 11.17 5.13 3.58
N TYR A 52 12.27 4.55 4.06
CA TYR A 52 13.06 3.55 3.36
C TYR A 52 12.50 2.12 3.49
N VAL A 53 11.64 1.88 4.48
CA VAL A 53 11.15 0.52 4.80
C VAL A 53 10.27 0.01 3.68
N ASN A 54 10.56 -1.19 3.21
CA ASN A 54 9.78 -1.88 2.19
C ASN A 54 9.61 -3.36 2.56
N ARG A 55 8.87 -4.10 1.74
CA ARG A 55 8.61 -5.52 1.99
C ARG A 55 9.90 -6.37 2.08
N SER A 56 10.93 -6.03 1.32
CA SER A 56 12.20 -6.77 1.37
C SER A 56 12.86 -6.67 2.74
N HIS A 57 12.83 -5.48 3.36
CA HIS A 57 13.34 -5.31 4.72
C HIS A 57 12.55 -6.12 5.77
N LEU A 58 11.22 -6.23 5.59
CA LEU A 58 10.40 -7.08 6.48
C LEU A 58 10.76 -8.55 6.33
N ASN A 59 10.95 -9.02 5.11
CA ASN A 59 11.39 -10.39 4.83
C ASN A 59 12.82 -10.64 5.34
N GLU A 60 13.72 -9.67 5.18
CA GLU A 60 15.09 -9.73 5.70
C GLU A 60 15.12 -9.93 7.23
N ILE A 61 14.24 -9.24 7.96
CA ILE A 61 14.11 -9.43 9.41
C ILE A 61 13.81 -10.89 9.73
N VAL A 62 12.80 -11.46 9.07
CA VAL A 62 12.35 -12.83 9.35
C VAL A 62 13.44 -13.85 9.01
N LEU A 63 14.26 -13.57 7.98
CA LEU A 63 15.31 -14.48 7.52
C LEU A 63 16.62 -14.33 8.31
N SER A 64 17.00 -13.09 8.67
CA SER A 64 18.33 -12.79 9.21
C SER A 64 18.37 -12.64 10.73
N VAL A 65 17.23 -12.36 11.37
CA VAL A 65 17.19 -12.21 12.83
C VAL A 65 16.82 -13.55 13.46
N PRO A 66 17.74 -14.16 14.24
CA PRO A 66 17.40 -15.36 15.01
C PRO A 66 16.22 -15.05 15.94
N ASP A 67 15.22 -15.90 15.93
CA ASP A 67 13.97 -15.71 16.69
C ASP A 67 13.33 -14.33 16.46
N ALA A 68 13.12 -14.00 15.17
CA ALA A 68 12.51 -12.74 14.79
C ALA A 68 11.23 -12.50 15.59
N PRO A 69 11.06 -11.31 16.24
CA PRO A 69 9.91 -11.03 17.10
C PRO A 69 8.62 -10.75 16.31
N ILE A 70 8.68 -10.81 15.00
CA ILE A 70 7.56 -10.63 14.08
C ILE A 70 7.30 -11.89 13.27
N GLU A 71 6.06 -12.08 12.85
CA GLU A 71 5.64 -13.18 11.99
C GLU A 71 4.93 -12.59 10.75
N ILE A 72 5.24 -13.14 9.59
CA ILE A 72 4.62 -12.77 8.32
C ILE A 72 3.87 -13.99 7.79
N ARG A 73 2.57 -13.79 7.48
CA ARG A 73 1.75 -14.75 6.76
C ARG A 73 1.18 -14.08 5.52
N GLU A 74 1.54 -14.56 4.35
CA GLU A 74 1.12 -13.99 3.05
C GLU A 74 1.36 -12.47 2.96
N ASN A 75 0.29 -11.68 3.10
CA ASN A 75 0.30 -10.23 3.04
C ASN A 75 0.00 -9.55 4.38
N ARG A 76 0.02 -10.33 5.47
CA ARG A 76 -0.23 -9.85 6.83
C ARG A 76 1.02 -10.04 7.68
N ILE A 77 1.16 -9.20 8.70
CA ILE A 77 2.27 -9.19 9.65
C ILE A 77 1.73 -8.98 11.06
N ARG A 78 2.35 -9.61 12.04
CA ARG A 78 2.05 -9.40 13.46
C ARG A 78 3.29 -9.52 14.32
N ALA A 79 3.22 -9.03 15.56
CA ALA A 79 4.18 -9.39 16.57
C ALA A 79 3.90 -10.82 17.08
N LYS A 80 4.95 -11.59 17.38
CA LYS A 80 4.79 -12.91 18.01
C LYS A 80 4.27 -12.78 19.44
N GLU A 81 4.83 -11.85 20.23
CA GLU A 81 4.34 -11.49 21.55
C GLU A 81 3.14 -10.54 21.44
N ARG A 82 2.01 -10.89 22.01
CA ARG A 82 0.74 -10.16 21.90
C ARG A 82 0.04 -9.97 23.23
N SER A 83 0.65 -10.34 24.32
CA SER A 83 0.02 -10.22 25.65
C SER A 83 -0.38 -8.79 26.02
N GLN A 84 0.26 -7.81 25.37
CA GLN A 84 0.03 -6.38 25.60
C GLN A 84 -0.75 -5.70 24.48
N LEU A 85 -1.23 -6.45 23.49
CA LEU A 85 -2.06 -5.89 22.41
C LEU A 85 -3.40 -5.45 23.00
N PRO A 86 -3.75 -4.15 22.88
CA PRO A 86 -5.02 -3.67 23.40
C PRO A 86 -6.19 -4.27 22.61
N ALA A 87 -7.08 -4.96 23.31
CA ALA A 87 -8.32 -5.42 22.72
C ALA A 87 -9.31 -4.24 22.62
N PRO A 88 -10.08 -4.14 21.54
CA PRO A 88 -11.14 -3.14 21.43
C PRO A 88 -12.11 -3.28 22.60
N ALA A 89 -12.32 -2.22 23.37
CA ALA A 89 -13.23 -2.18 24.51
C ALA A 89 -14.40 -1.23 24.24
N PRO A 90 -15.60 -1.49 24.78
CA PRO A 90 -16.72 -0.55 24.66
C PRO A 90 -16.31 0.85 25.12
N ALA A 91 -16.56 1.87 24.30
CA ALA A 91 -16.17 3.23 24.61
C ALA A 91 -17.25 3.93 25.44
N ALA A 92 -16.93 4.24 26.70
CA ALA A 92 -17.78 5.04 27.58
C ALA A 92 -17.67 6.54 27.26
N ASP A 93 -16.44 7.04 27.20
CA ASP A 93 -16.13 8.43 26.89
C ASP A 93 -15.87 8.61 25.40
N LEU A 94 -16.80 9.27 24.72
CA LEU A 94 -16.72 9.55 23.30
C LEU A 94 -16.79 11.06 23.07
N PRO A 95 -15.95 11.61 22.17
CA PRO A 95 -16.13 12.96 21.68
C PRO A 95 -17.50 13.12 21.01
N ALA A 96 -18.05 14.34 21.05
CA ALA A 96 -19.33 14.61 20.38
C ALA A 96 -19.29 14.36 18.88
N VAL A 97 -18.10 14.51 18.29
CA VAL A 97 -17.85 14.36 16.85
C VAL A 97 -16.63 13.48 16.63
N LEU A 98 -16.76 12.56 15.68
CA LEU A 98 -15.68 11.73 15.18
C LEU A 98 -15.57 11.87 13.66
N PHE A 99 -14.38 11.62 13.14
CA PHE A 99 -14.10 11.72 11.70
C PHE A 99 -13.71 10.36 11.14
N ALA A 100 -14.24 10.05 9.96
CA ALA A 100 -13.86 8.91 9.16
C ALA A 100 -13.43 9.35 7.77
N ALA A 101 -12.58 8.57 7.13
CA ALA A 101 -12.18 8.81 5.76
C ALA A 101 -12.80 7.77 4.82
N VAL A 102 -13.38 8.23 3.73
CA VAL A 102 -14.03 7.40 2.73
C VAL A 102 -13.39 7.62 1.37
N ARG A 103 -13.33 6.59 0.56
CA ARG A 103 -12.88 6.73 -0.83
C ARG A 103 -13.81 7.65 -1.60
N ARG A 104 -13.26 8.55 -2.39
CA ARG A 104 -14.05 9.47 -3.21
C ARG A 104 -15.13 8.77 -4.04
N ARG A 105 -14.78 7.66 -4.67
CA ARG A 105 -15.73 6.87 -5.49
C ARG A 105 -16.88 6.25 -4.69
N ALA A 106 -16.71 6.04 -3.38
CA ALA A 106 -17.72 5.46 -2.51
C ALA A 106 -18.62 6.52 -1.86
N HIS A 107 -18.35 7.80 -2.03
CA HIS A 107 -19.04 8.90 -1.36
C HIS A 107 -20.56 8.87 -1.59
N ALA A 108 -21.01 8.78 -2.84
CA ALA A 108 -22.43 8.74 -3.17
C ALA A 108 -23.13 7.54 -2.52
N PHE A 109 -22.52 6.35 -2.62
CA PHE A 109 -23.04 5.14 -2.01
C PHE A 109 -23.14 5.27 -0.48
N VAL A 110 -22.12 5.85 0.15
CA VAL A 110 -22.08 6.05 1.61
C VAL A 110 -23.19 7.00 2.08
N LEU A 111 -23.46 8.06 1.33
CA LEU A 111 -24.55 8.98 1.69
C LEU A 111 -25.92 8.31 1.71
N GLU A 112 -26.17 7.39 0.79
CA GLU A 112 -27.45 6.68 0.68
C GLU A 112 -27.57 5.50 1.64
N HIS A 113 -26.50 4.70 1.78
CA HIS A 113 -26.53 3.42 2.49
C HIS A 113 -25.84 3.43 3.85
N GLY A 114 -25.18 4.54 4.21
CA GLY A 114 -24.35 4.61 5.41
C GLY A 114 -22.95 4.03 5.23
N LEU A 115 -22.17 4.08 6.31
CA LEU A 115 -20.85 3.48 6.39
C LEU A 115 -20.97 2.05 6.89
N ARG A 116 -20.31 1.12 6.20
CA ARG A 116 -20.16 -0.27 6.65
C ARG A 116 -18.71 -0.68 6.53
N ALA A 117 -18.20 -1.29 7.57
CA ALA A 117 -16.86 -1.82 7.57
C ALA A 117 -16.79 -3.20 6.92
N PRO A 118 -15.62 -3.59 6.41
CA PRO A 118 -15.30 -5.00 6.26
C PRO A 118 -15.37 -5.70 7.62
N ALA A 119 -15.90 -6.92 7.66
CA ALA A 119 -16.20 -7.65 8.90
C ALA A 119 -15.01 -7.83 9.87
N GLU A 120 -13.78 -7.69 9.38
CA GLU A 120 -12.58 -7.98 10.17
C GLU A 120 -12.02 -6.78 10.96
N THR A 121 -12.27 -5.53 10.54
CA THR A 121 -11.52 -4.38 11.09
C THR A 121 -12.38 -3.24 11.65
N GLY A 122 -13.67 -3.21 11.35
CA GLY A 122 -14.51 -2.08 11.75
C GLY A 122 -14.24 -0.79 10.94
N ILE A 123 -15.08 0.22 11.15
CA ILE A 123 -14.89 1.58 10.61
C ILE A 123 -13.96 2.32 11.57
N VAL A 124 -12.84 2.79 11.05
CA VAL A 124 -11.87 3.58 11.83
C VAL A 124 -12.36 5.01 11.96
N LEU A 125 -12.45 5.47 13.18
CA LEU A 125 -12.92 6.80 13.57
C LEU A 125 -11.88 7.47 14.46
N VAL A 126 -11.65 8.73 14.24
CA VAL A 126 -10.68 9.52 15.01
C VAL A 126 -11.29 10.86 15.44
N PRO A 127 -10.87 11.43 16.59
CA PRO A 127 -11.40 12.70 17.07
C PRO A 127 -10.84 13.92 16.30
N GLN A 128 -9.72 13.77 15.60
CA GLN A 128 -9.07 14.85 14.88
C GLN A 128 -9.25 14.67 13.38
N ARG A 129 -9.63 15.75 12.70
CA ARG A 129 -9.84 15.75 11.26
C ARG A 129 -8.56 15.47 10.48
N GLU A 130 -7.43 16.05 10.92
CA GLU A 130 -6.12 15.85 10.30
C GLU A 130 -5.70 14.38 10.34
N ALA A 131 -5.97 13.69 11.46
CA ALA A 131 -5.72 12.26 11.58
C ALA A 131 -6.57 11.44 10.60
N ALA A 132 -7.85 11.80 10.44
CA ALA A 132 -8.71 11.16 9.43
C ALA A 132 -8.21 11.39 8.00
N GLU A 133 -7.73 12.59 7.68
CA GLU A 133 -7.14 12.90 6.39
C GLU A 133 -5.85 12.10 6.14
N LYS A 134 -4.98 11.98 7.15
CA LYS A 134 -3.76 11.18 7.09
C LYS A 134 -4.10 9.71 6.80
N ILE A 135 -5.02 9.12 7.56
CA ILE A 135 -5.50 7.75 7.34
C ILE A 135 -6.14 7.60 5.95
N GLY A 136 -6.95 8.57 5.56
CA GLY A 136 -7.65 8.57 4.28
C GLY A 136 -6.71 8.56 3.07
N ARG A 137 -5.62 9.30 3.10
CA ARG A 137 -4.60 9.32 2.05
C ARG A 137 -3.93 7.96 1.81
N ARG A 138 -3.93 7.09 2.82
CA ARG A 138 -3.47 5.70 2.66
C ARG A 138 -4.40 4.88 1.78
N ILE A 139 -5.69 5.25 1.77
CA ILE A 139 -6.76 4.53 1.07
C ILE A 139 -7.02 5.12 -0.31
N ASP A 140 -7.05 6.46 -0.39
CA ASP A 140 -7.34 7.24 -1.60
C ASP A 140 -6.49 8.52 -1.61
N PRO A 141 -5.90 8.94 -2.75
CA PRO A 141 -5.16 10.20 -2.84
C PRO A 141 -6.00 11.44 -2.49
N GLU A 142 -7.31 11.41 -2.76
CA GLU A 142 -8.27 12.46 -2.47
C GLU A 142 -9.45 11.90 -1.63
N PRO A 143 -9.22 11.59 -0.35
CA PRO A 143 -10.26 11.01 0.50
C PRO A 143 -11.33 12.04 0.83
N VAL A 144 -12.55 11.59 0.98
CA VAL A 144 -13.64 12.41 1.53
C VAL A 144 -13.72 12.17 3.03
N ILE A 145 -13.65 13.26 3.80
CA ILE A 145 -13.79 13.18 5.25
C ILE A 145 -15.26 13.30 5.63
N VAL A 146 -15.71 12.34 6.39
CA VAL A 146 -17.06 12.22 6.91
C VAL A 146 -17.02 12.61 8.38
N THR A 147 -17.93 13.51 8.78
CA THR A 147 -18.10 13.97 10.15
C THR A 147 -19.24 13.19 10.78
N VAL A 148 -18.94 12.36 11.75
CA VAL A 148 -19.89 11.48 12.45
C VAL A 148 -20.35 12.12 13.74
N GLN A 149 -21.66 12.24 13.92
CA GLN A 149 -22.27 12.76 15.13
C GLN A 149 -22.56 11.59 16.09
N VAL A 150 -21.75 11.46 17.13
CA VAL A 150 -21.76 10.32 18.03
C VAL A 150 -23.10 10.14 18.73
N GLU A 151 -23.69 11.23 19.20
CA GLU A 151 -24.98 11.20 19.90
C GLU A 151 -26.11 10.71 19.00
N ALA A 152 -26.13 11.14 17.72
CA ALA A 152 -27.10 10.68 16.74
C ALA A 152 -26.94 9.18 16.43
N CYS A 153 -25.71 8.69 16.40
CA CYS A 153 -25.40 7.28 16.22
C CYS A 153 -25.84 6.45 17.42
N ARG A 154 -25.56 6.89 18.65
CA ARG A 154 -25.96 6.21 19.89
C ARG A 154 -27.47 6.05 20.00
N ARG A 155 -28.24 7.08 19.66
CA ARG A 155 -29.71 7.02 19.62
C ARG A 155 -30.25 5.97 18.65
N ARG A 156 -29.47 5.59 17.66
CA ARG A 156 -29.78 4.54 16.67
C ARG A 156 -29.17 3.18 17.00
N GLY A 157 -28.60 3.04 18.19
CA GLY A 157 -28.04 1.77 18.67
C GLY A 157 -26.66 1.43 18.10
N VAL A 158 -25.92 2.41 17.60
CA VAL A 158 -24.54 2.16 17.13
C VAL A 158 -23.61 2.04 18.33
N GLU A 159 -22.91 0.93 18.41
CA GLU A 159 -21.90 0.68 19.42
C GLU A 159 -20.53 1.17 18.92
N PHE A 160 -19.79 1.82 19.81
CA PHE A 160 -18.44 2.28 19.56
C PHE A 160 -17.48 1.54 20.48
N HIS A 161 -16.38 1.10 19.91
CA HIS A 161 -15.29 0.47 20.63
C HIS A 161 -14.07 1.36 20.57
N ARG A 162 -13.35 1.44 21.67
CA ARG A 162 -12.09 2.16 21.76
C ARG A 162 -10.94 1.19 21.46
N ALA A 163 -10.08 1.55 20.53
CA ALA A 163 -8.84 0.82 20.19
C ALA A 163 -7.67 1.76 20.47
N GLY A 164 -7.04 1.62 21.65
CA GLY A 164 -6.00 2.53 22.10
C GLY A 164 -6.54 3.87 22.62
N GLU A 165 -5.71 4.94 22.54
CA GLU A 165 -6.06 6.23 23.15
C GLU A 165 -6.93 7.11 22.26
N ALA A 166 -6.65 7.14 20.95
CA ALA A 166 -7.24 8.11 20.04
C ALA A 166 -8.01 7.47 18.86
N LEU A 167 -8.21 6.16 18.88
CA LEU A 167 -8.85 5.41 17.83
C LEU A 167 -10.14 4.79 18.31
N PHE A 168 -11.20 4.97 17.53
CA PHE A 168 -12.50 4.38 17.78
C PHE A 168 -12.93 3.52 16.61
N LEU A 169 -13.69 2.49 16.90
CA LEU A 169 -14.20 1.54 15.91
C LEU A 169 -15.72 1.48 16.01
N ALA A 170 -16.38 1.39 14.87
CA ALA A 170 -17.80 1.06 14.77
C ALA A 170 -18.01 0.04 13.66
N GLU A 171 -18.99 -0.83 13.81
CA GLU A 171 -19.29 -1.84 12.79
C GLU A 171 -20.04 -1.21 11.61
N ALA A 172 -21.04 -0.41 11.90
CA ALA A 172 -21.84 0.28 10.90
C ALA A 172 -22.32 1.64 11.40
N ILE A 173 -22.42 2.63 10.52
CA ILE A 173 -22.98 3.94 10.81
C ILE A 173 -24.12 4.19 9.82
N PRO A 174 -25.37 4.27 10.28
CA PRO A 174 -26.52 4.48 9.41
C PRO A 174 -26.53 5.88 8.76
N PRO A 175 -27.18 6.06 7.60
CA PRO A 175 -27.35 7.36 6.99
C PRO A 175 -28.09 8.32 7.92
N GLY A 176 -27.72 9.62 7.86
CA GLY A 176 -28.28 10.66 8.73
C GLY A 176 -27.65 10.79 10.11
N CYS A 177 -26.64 9.97 10.45
CA CYS A 177 -25.80 10.11 11.64
C CYS A 177 -24.48 10.82 11.34
N PHE A 178 -24.23 11.16 10.11
CA PHE A 178 -23.01 11.80 9.66
C PHE A 178 -23.30 12.84 8.56
N SER A 179 -22.37 13.75 8.38
CA SER A 179 -22.32 14.67 7.26
C SER A 179 -21.01 14.49 6.52
N ALA A 180 -21.07 14.58 5.20
CA ALA A 180 -19.85 14.58 4.36
C ALA A 180 -19.84 15.85 3.51
N ALA A 181 -18.69 16.48 3.42
CA ALA A 181 -18.50 17.56 2.47
C ALA A 181 -18.69 17.01 1.04
N PRO A 182 -19.31 17.78 0.13
CA PRO A 182 -19.38 17.35 -1.26
C PRO A 182 -17.96 17.09 -1.76
N PRO A 183 -17.74 16.04 -2.56
CA PRO A 183 -16.44 15.76 -3.11
C PRO A 183 -15.97 16.97 -3.92
N PRO A 184 -14.68 17.32 -3.87
CA PRO A 184 -14.16 18.35 -4.78
C PRO A 184 -14.60 18.02 -6.20
N LYS A 185 -15.08 19.02 -6.94
CA LYS A 185 -15.51 18.83 -8.33
C LYS A 185 -14.44 18.07 -9.07
N GLU A 186 -14.84 17.00 -9.76
CA GLU A 186 -13.91 16.25 -10.59
C GLU A 186 -13.20 17.24 -11.51
N ARG A 187 -11.88 17.32 -11.39
CA ARG A 187 -11.11 17.87 -12.51
C ARG A 187 -11.49 16.99 -13.70
N PRO A 188 -11.98 17.58 -14.81
CA PRO A 188 -12.29 16.78 -15.98
C PRO A 188 -11.06 15.94 -16.24
N LYS A 189 -11.22 14.62 -16.13
CA LYS A 189 -10.21 13.67 -16.52
C LYS A 189 -9.83 14.14 -17.92
N PRO A 190 -8.54 14.46 -18.21
CA PRO A 190 -8.18 14.78 -19.56
C PRO A 190 -8.76 13.63 -20.36
N GLU A 191 -9.75 13.91 -21.16
CA GLU A 191 -10.29 12.96 -22.11
C GLU A 191 -9.03 12.43 -22.78
N ARG A 192 -8.74 11.18 -22.47
CA ARG A 192 -7.79 10.42 -23.26
C ARG A 192 -8.45 10.49 -24.63
N GLY A 193 -8.00 11.50 -25.40
CA GLY A 193 -8.52 11.68 -26.72
C GLY A 193 -8.54 10.30 -27.32
N GLU A 194 -9.70 9.81 -27.59
CA GLU A 194 -9.87 8.88 -28.67
C GLU A 194 -9.30 9.59 -29.90
N ALA A 195 -7.96 9.68 -29.93
CA ALA A 195 -7.30 9.64 -31.19
C ALA A 195 -7.80 8.29 -31.75
N ALA A 196 -8.91 8.36 -32.44
CA ALA A 196 -9.24 7.43 -33.47
C ALA A 196 -7.93 7.30 -34.27
N ALA A 197 -7.10 6.37 -33.88
CA ALA A 197 -6.05 5.85 -34.72
C ALA A 197 -6.84 5.21 -35.85
N GLU A 198 -7.13 6.01 -36.88
CA GLU A 198 -7.36 5.43 -38.19
C GLU A 198 -6.29 4.36 -38.35
N PRO A 199 -6.67 3.10 -38.57
CA PRO A 199 -5.70 2.06 -38.82
C PRO A 199 -4.95 2.49 -40.08
N LYS A 200 -3.75 3.07 -39.90
CA LYS A 200 -2.83 3.24 -41.03
C LYS A 200 -2.77 1.89 -41.71
N PRO A 201 -3.11 1.79 -43.01
CA PRO A 201 -3.01 0.54 -43.73
C PRO A 201 -1.56 0.05 -43.55
N ARG A 202 -1.39 -1.05 -42.87
CA ARG A 202 -0.09 -1.72 -42.80
C ARG A 202 0.24 -2.11 -44.23
N PRO A 203 1.38 -1.66 -44.79
CA PRO A 203 1.83 -2.22 -46.04
C PRO A 203 1.92 -3.74 -45.80
N SER A 204 1.18 -4.48 -46.59
CA SER A 204 1.24 -5.93 -46.65
C SER A 204 2.58 -6.29 -47.30
N GLU A 205 3.66 -6.21 -46.53
CA GLU A 205 4.88 -6.89 -46.91
C GLU A 205 4.63 -8.38 -46.69
N PRO A 206 4.77 -9.21 -47.71
CA PRO A 206 4.73 -10.64 -47.54
C PRO A 206 5.81 -11.03 -46.54
N ALA A 207 5.49 -11.88 -45.59
CA ALA A 207 6.47 -12.44 -44.64
C ALA A 207 7.63 -13.00 -45.46
N GLY A 208 8.72 -12.21 -45.53
CA GLY A 208 9.91 -12.62 -46.25
C GLY A 208 10.52 -13.84 -45.54
N SER A 209 10.52 -14.95 -46.19
CA SER A 209 11.35 -16.09 -45.84
C SER A 209 12.80 -15.58 -45.88
N PHE A 210 13.49 -15.61 -44.75
CA PHE A 210 14.91 -15.32 -44.64
C PHE A 210 15.65 -16.45 -45.34
N THR A 211 15.97 -16.29 -46.61
CA THR A 211 16.96 -17.11 -47.28
C THR A 211 18.35 -16.58 -46.93
N LEU A 212 19.04 -17.28 -46.04
CA LEU A 212 20.44 -17.05 -45.75
C LEU A 212 21.25 -17.59 -46.96
N ASP A 213 21.83 -16.70 -47.75
CA ASP A 213 22.78 -17.08 -48.78
C ASP A 213 24.03 -17.66 -48.10
N PRO A 214 24.53 -18.82 -48.52
CA PRO A 214 25.73 -19.43 -47.96
C PRO A 214 26.98 -18.49 -48.07
N ALA A 215 26.96 -17.51 -48.96
CA ALA A 215 28.01 -16.51 -49.11
C ALA A 215 28.08 -15.49 -47.97
N ASP A 216 26.98 -15.25 -47.27
CA ASP A 216 26.93 -14.28 -46.16
C ASP A 216 27.53 -14.85 -44.87
N ILE A 217 27.76 -16.17 -44.79
CA ILE A 217 28.31 -16.84 -43.60
C ILE A 217 29.84 -16.81 -43.59
N ALA A 218 30.48 -16.60 -44.74
CA ALA A 218 31.95 -16.80 -44.89
C ALA A 218 32.82 -15.58 -44.54
N HIS A 219 32.28 -14.38 -44.33
CA HIS A 219 33.06 -13.17 -44.15
C HIS A 219 32.54 -12.24 -43.04
N ALA A 220 32.68 -12.64 -41.81
CA ALA A 220 32.56 -11.70 -40.68
C ALA A 220 33.58 -11.99 -39.56
N PRO A 221 34.86 -11.66 -39.72
CA PRO A 221 35.73 -11.55 -38.57
C PRO A 221 35.50 -10.17 -37.93
N GLY A 222 34.79 -10.12 -36.81
CA GLY A 222 34.87 -8.99 -35.90
C GLY A 222 33.71 -7.98 -35.81
N ALA A 223 32.56 -8.23 -36.41
CA ALA A 223 31.39 -7.37 -36.18
C ALA A 223 30.71 -7.70 -34.86
N GLY A 224 30.98 -6.89 -33.83
CA GLY A 224 30.33 -7.03 -32.51
C GLY A 224 28.83 -6.91 -32.65
N TYR A 225 28.13 -7.93 -32.19
CA TYR A 225 26.67 -8.02 -32.20
C TYR A 225 26.05 -6.92 -31.30
N ILE A 226 25.43 -5.92 -31.88
CA ILE A 226 24.79 -4.84 -31.15
C ILE A 226 23.30 -5.23 -30.96
N LYS A 227 22.95 -5.69 -29.76
CA LYS A 227 21.58 -5.95 -29.38
C LYS A 227 20.85 -4.63 -29.16
N ARG A 228 19.80 -4.35 -29.91
CA ARG A 228 18.92 -3.21 -29.69
C ARG A 228 17.82 -3.58 -28.71
N THR A 229 17.58 -2.77 -27.69
CA THR A 229 16.42 -2.92 -26.83
C THR A 229 15.16 -2.38 -27.52
N ALA A 230 13.99 -2.83 -27.09
CA ALA A 230 12.69 -2.41 -27.62
C ALA A 230 12.43 -0.88 -27.61
N LYS A 231 13.32 -0.09 -26.99
CA LYS A 231 13.26 1.38 -26.97
C LYS A 231 14.37 2.06 -27.81
N GLY A 232 15.08 1.34 -28.67
CA GLY A 232 16.06 1.93 -29.61
C GLY A 232 17.35 2.49 -29.00
N LYS A 233 17.63 2.26 -27.71
CA LYS A 233 18.89 2.68 -27.08
C LYS A 233 20.01 1.67 -27.36
N LYS A 234 21.17 2.17 -27.84
CA LYS A 234 22.37 1.35 -28.01
C LYS A 234 22.93 0.96 -26.64
N LEU A 235 23.16 -0.34 -26.43
CA LEU A 235 23.86 -0.83 -25.23
C LEU A 235 25.35 -0.68 -25.39
N ASP A 236 26.03 -0.16 -24.36
CA ASP A 236 27.49 -0.02 -24.33
C ASP A 236 28.14 -1.43 -24.33
N PRO A 237 28.97 -1.74 -25.31
CA PRO A 237 29.58 -3.07 -25.44
C PRO A 237 30.50 -3.44 -24.26
N LYS A 238 31.01 -2.45 -23.51
CA LYS A 238 31.82 -2.72 -22.29
C LYS A 238 30.97 -3.25 -21.13
N ARG A 239 29.71 -2.80 -21.01
CA ARG A 239 28.79 -3.25 -19.98
C ARG A 239 28.31 -4.68 -20.23
N PHE A 240 28.14 -5.04 -21.49
CA PHE A 240 27.74 -6.38 -21.91
C PHE A 240 28.82 -7.44 -21.65
N LYS A 241 30.12 -7.10 -21.96
CA LYS A 241 31.26 -7.98 -21.64
C LYS A 241 31.45 -8.24 -20.14
N ARG A 242 31.07 -7.27 -19.30
CA ARG A 242 31.17 -7.42 -17.84
C ARG A 242 30.09 -8.34 -17.28
N GLN A 243 28.91 -8.36 -17.90
CA GLN A 243 27.80 -9.23 -17.51
C GLN A 243 28.07 -10.69 -17.90
N LEU A 244 28.64 -10.94 -19.09
CA LEU A 244 29.03 -12.28 -19.54
C LEU A 244 30.21 -12.91 -18.76
N ARG A 245 31.06 -12.10 -18.13
CA ARG A 245 32.12 -12.63 -17.25
C ARG A 245 31.62 -13.08 -15.88
N GLY A 246 30.51 -12.50 -15.39
CA GLY A 246 29.88 -12.90 -14.13
C GLY A 246 29.14 -14.24 -14.19
N ASP A 247 28.72 -14.66 -15.40
CA ASP A 247 27.95 -15.90 -15.57
C ASP A 247 28.83 -17.15 -15.85
N LEU A 248 30.16 -16.98 -15.98
CA LEU A 248 31.09 -18.07 -16.27
C LEU A 248 31.86 -18.60 -15.06
N ASP A 249 31.73 -18.01 -13.90
CA ASP A 249 32.43 -18.44 -12.67
C ASP A 249 31.66 -19.53 -11.86
N TRP A 250 30.61 -20.15 -12.46
CA TRP A 250 29.83 -21.19 -11.79
C TRP A 250 29.98 -22.60 -12.42
N VAL A 251 31.01 -22.81 -13.23
CA VAL A 251 31.32 -24.13 -13.80
C VAL A 251 32.78 -24.46 -13.50
N VAL A 252 33.05 -24.88 -12.30
CA VAL A 252 34.07 -25.90 -11.90
C VAL A 252 33.58 -26.57 -10.64
#